data_bf63c114cff65b4c8917979ecacedd6f
#
_entry.id   bf63c114cff65b4c8917979ecacedd6f
#
_cell.length_a   1.000
_cell.length_b   1.000
_cell.length_c   1.000
_cell.angle_alpha   90.00
_cell.angle_beta   90.00
_cell.angle_gamma   90.00
#
_symmetry.space_group_name_H-M   'P 1'
#
loop_
_entity.id
_entity.type
_entity.pdbx_description
1 polymer ?
#
loop_
_entity_poly.entity_id
_entity_poly.type
_entity_poly.pdbx_seq_one_letter_code
_entity_poly.pdbx_strand_id
1 'polypeptide(L)'
;MSAEYIFTMYRVDKFYGPDRQVLANISLSFLPGAKIGVLGPNGAGKSTVLRIMAGKEEPSSGVAELAPNATVGLLEQEPELDSAKTVRENVEDGVRELRDLLDSFNAISGKFSEPDADFDALLAEQAKVQDRIDRADAWQLDSQLDHAMDALRLPDGDRDVDSLSGGERRRVALCRLLLSAPDLLLLDEPTNHLDAESVFWLERFLADYKGTVVAVTHDRYFLDNVAGWILELDRGKGIPYQGNYSGWLEQKQARLAVEEKQSSARQRTLARELEWVRLAPKARHAKSKARLGAYEKLLAEEDAVKLDKVEIHIPPGPRLGDVVIEAKGVSKGFGDRLLFENLEFSLPPAGIVGVIGPNGAGKTTLFRMIAGEETPDSGDLRIGDTVQLGYVDQSRASLDPKSTVWKEISGGQDVILLGKKEINSRQYTSWFNFRGGDQQKPVGKLSGGERNRVHLAKMLKSGGNVLLLDEPTNDLDVDTLRALEEALLDFAGCAVVITHDRWFLDRVATHILAFEGDSQVTWFEGDWAEYADWVRETRGPEALEPHRIKYKPLIRA
;
A
#
# COMPACT_ATOMS: atom_id res chain seq x y z
N MET A 1 29.85 -23.03 -10.05
CA MET A 1 29.47 -21.73 -10.60
C MET A 1 28.93 -20.94 -9.43
N SER A 2 29.63 -19.87 -9.00
CA SER A 2 29.09 -18.96 -8.00
C SER A 2 27.83 -18.33 -8.60
N ALA A 3 26.70 -18.42 -7.91
CA ALA A 3 25.51 -17.69 -8.32
C ALA A 3 25.88 -16.20 -8.39
N GLU A 4 25.82 -15.60 -9.57
CA GLU A 4 25.99 -14.17 -9.72
C GLU A 4 24.74 -13.52 -9.14
N TYR A 5 24.89 -12.77 -8.04
CA TYR A 5 23.81 -12.01 -7.43
C TYR A 5 23.62 -10.71 -8.21
N ILE A 6 22.36 -10.31 -8.40
CA ILE A 6 22.03 -9.04 -9.04
C ILE A 6 22.39 -7.85 -8.14
N PHE A 7 22.25 -8.02 -6.82
CA PHE A 7 22.58 -7.02 -5.82
C PHE A 7 23.11 -7.67 -4.55
N THR A 8 24.09 -7.05 -3.88
CA THR A 8 24.66 -7.56 -2.64
C THR A 8 24.80 -6.44 -1.61
N MET A 9 24.36 -6.71 -0.39
CA MET A 9 24.60 -5.90 0.81
C MET A 9 25.49 -6.68 1.76
N TYR A 10 26.55 -6.06 2.27
CA TYR A 10 27.44 -6.66 3.25
C TYR A 10 27.67 -5.73 4.43
N ARG A 11 27.19 -6.13 5.60
CA ARG A 11 27.28 -5.39 6.88
C ARG A 11 26.82 -3.93 6.76
N VAL A 12 25.71 -3.72 6.07
CA VAL A 12 25.17 -2.39 5.84
C VAL A 12 24.50 -1.86 7.11
N ASP A 13 24.98 -0.69 7.56
CA ASP A 13 24.33 0.12 8.60
C ASP A 13 23.84 1.44 8.00
N LYS A 14 22.75 1.96 8.52
CA LYS A 14 22.24 3.30 8.18
C LYS A 14 21.77 4.05 9.40
N PHE A 15 22.29 5.26 9.57
CA PHE A 15 21.94 6.18 10.64
C PHE A 15 21.40 7.48 10.06
N TYR A 16 20.33 8.00 10.67
CA TYR A 16 19.82 9.34 10.46
C TYR A 16 20.06 10.17 11.73
N GLY A 17 21.18 10.88 11.76
CA GLY A 17 21.68 11.56 12.97
C GLY A 17 22.36 10.59 13.95
N PRO A 18 22.82 11.10 15.12
CA PRO A 18 23.67 10.32 16.04
C PRO A 18 22.91 9.19 16.75
N ASP A 19 21.61 9.32 16.97
CA ASP A 19 20.84 8.44 17.86
C ASP A 19 19.81 7.55 17.14
N ARG A 20 19.65 7.70 15.81
CA ARG A 20 18.64 6.94 15.05
C ARG A 20 19.27 6.00 14.04
N GLN A 21 19.53 4.77 14.47
CA GLN A 21 19.89 3.68 13.56
C GLN A 21 18.63 3.07 12.95
N VAL A 22 18.57 3.02 11.61
CA VAL A 22 17.43 2.48 10.86
C VAL A 22 17.75 1.09 10.31
N LEU A 23 18.99 0.88 9.82
CA LEU A 23 19.47 -0.42 9.38
C LEU A 23 20.68 -0.83 10.22
N ALA A 24 20.72 -2.10 10.67
CA ALA A 24 21.74 -2.60 11.55
C ALA A 24 22.35 -3.90 11.02
N ASN A 25 23.59 -3.82 10.54
CA ASN A 25 24.41 -4.95 10.08
C ASN A 25 23.67 -5.87 9.08
N ILE A 26 23.03 -5.27 8.05
CA ILE A 26 22.29 -6.04 7.05
C ILE A 26 23.29 -6.67 6.07
N SER A 27 23.19 -8.00 5.92
CA SER A 27 23.96 -8.77 4.94
C SER A 27 23.00 -9.66 4.16
N LEU A 28 22.75 -9.30 2.88
CA LEU A 28 21.76 -9.92 2.00
C LEU A 28 22.32 -10.00 0.58
N SER A 29 21.96 -11.05 -0.13
CA SER A 29 22.26 -11.23 -1.54
C SER A 29 20.99 -11.53 -2.31
N PHE A 30 20.77 -10.83 -3.41
CA PHE A 30 19.55 -10.90 -4.20
C PHE A 30 19.82 -11.68 -5.49
N LEU A 31 18.99 -12.69 -5.74
CA LEU A 31 19.14 -13.56 -6.92
C LEU A 31 18.52 -12.90 -8.15
N PRO A 32 19.12 -13.08 -9.35
CA PRO A 32 18.51 -12.66 -10.60
C PRO A 32 17.14 -13.30 -10.80
N GLY A 33 16.17 -12.53 -11.28
CA GLY A 33 14.80 -12.98 -11.54
C GLY A 33 13.93 -13.20 -10.28
N ALA A 34 14.48 -13.02 -9.06
CA ALA A 34 13.71 -13.18 -7.83
C ALA A 34 12.64 -12.10 -7.67
N LYS A 35 11.49 -12.47 -7.12
CA LYS A 35 10.39 -11.58 -6.75
C LYS A 35 10.34 -11.48 -5.22
N ILE A 36 10.66 -10.30 -4.69
CA ILE A 36 10.89 -10.10 -3.26
C ILE A 36 9.94 -9.04 -2.74
N GLY A 37 9.07 -9.41 -1.80
CA GLY A 37 8.26 -8.48 -1.04
C GLY A 37 8.99 -8.00 0.21
N VAL A 38 9.00 -6.70 0.48
CA VAL A 38 9.63 -6.12 1.67
C VAL A 38 8.56 -5.69 2.65
N LEU A 39 8.56 -6.30 3.83
CA LEU A 39 7.62 -6.03 4.91
C LEU A 39 8.32 -5.43 6.13
N GLY A 40 7.55 -4.74 6.95
CA GLY A 40 8.00 -4.19 8.23
C GLY A 40 7.18 -2.99 8.66
N PRO A 41 7.23 -2.61 9.94
CA PRO A 41 6.50 -1.46 10.44
C PRO A 41 6.91 -0.16 9.75
N ASN A 42 6.06 0.85 9.86
CA ASN A 42 6.38 2.17 9.33
C ASN A 42 7.60 2.76 10.04
N GLY A 43 8.55 3.28 9.26
CA GLY A 43 9.83 3.76 9.76
C GLY A 43 10.90 2.69 9.98
N ALA A 44 10.66 1.42 9.65
CA ALA A 44 11.64 0.32 9.74
C ALA A 44 12.79 0.42 8.72
N GLY A 45 12.72 1.35 7.76
CA GLY A 45 13.76 1.55 6.77
C GLY A 45 13.49 0.90 5.41
N LYS A 46 12.25 0.51 5.11
CA LYS A 46 11.87 -0.11 3.82
C LYS A 46 12.31 0.73 2.62
N SER A 47 11.86 1.99 2.56
CA SER A 47 12.26 2.92 1.47
C SER A 47 13.75 3.25 1.49
N THR A 48 14.41 3.23 2.67
CA THR A 48 15.86 3.41 2.78
C THR A 48 16.62 2.28 2.10
N VAL A 49 16.18 1.02 2.29
CA VAL A 49 16.75 -0.13 1.59
C VAL A 49 16.63 0.05 0.08
N LEU A 50 15.43 0.42 -0.43
CA LEU A 50 15.24 0.65 -1.87
C LEU A 50 16.13 1.78 -2.40
N ARG A 51 16.27 2.90 -1.68
CA ARG A 51 17.13 4.02 -2.09
C ARG A 51 18.61 3.63 -2.10
N ILE A 52 19.07 2.83 -1.14
CA ILE A 52 20.43 2.28 -1.14
C ILE A 52 20.62 1.37 -2.36
N MET A 53 19.65 0.48 -2.65
CA MET A 53 19.70 -0.40 -3.80
C MET A 53 19.71 0.36 -5.14
N ALA A 54 19.02 1.49 -5.20
CA ALA A 54 18.99 2.37 -6.36
C ALA A 54 20.25 3.26 -6.50
N GLY A 55 21.19 3.21 -5.55
CA GLY A 55 22.34 4.10 -5.51
C GLY A 55 22.03 5.58 -5.24
N LYS A 56 20.78 5.88 -4.80
CA LYS A 56 20.37 7.25 -4.45
C LYS A 56 20.77 7.65 -3.03
N GLU A 57 21.09 6.68 -2.19
CA GLU A 57 21.50 6.89 -0.82
C GLU A 57 22.65 5.94 -0.45
N GLU A 58 23.72 6.50 0.13
CA GLU A 58 24.85 5.69 0.58
C GLU A 58 24.60 5.10 1.97
N PRO A 59 25.03 3.85 2.24
CA PRO A 59 25.04 3.31 3.59
C PRO A 59 26.00 4.11 4.48
N SER A 60 25.72 4.16 5.80
CA SER A 60 26.64 4.80 6.76
C SER A 60 27.88 3.95 7.02
N SER A 61 27.78 2.64 6.90
CA SER A 61 28.88 1.67 6.90
C SER A 61 28.49 0.41 6.13
N GLY A 62 29.47 -0.42 5.78
CA GLY A 62 29.26 -1.61 4.97
C GLY A 62 29.34 -1.31 3.48
N VAL A 63 28.96 -2.30 2.66
CA VAL A 63 29.03 -2.23 1.19
C VAL A 63 27.69 -2.66 0.60
N ALA A 64 27.24 -1.92 -0.41
CA ALA A 64 26.03 -2.22 -1.18
C ALA A 64 26.35 -2.05 -2.66
N GLU A 65 26.30 -3.13 -3.44
CA GLU A 65 26.80 -3.17 -4.82
C GLU A 65 25.78 -3.84 -5.76
N LEU A 66 25.53 -3.19 -6.89
CA LEU A 66 24.80 -3.73 -8.02
C LEU A 66 25.76 -4.55 -8.90
N ALA A 67 25.26 -5.61 -9.53
CA ALA A 67 26.05 -6.40 -10.47
C ALA A 67 26.58 -5.52 -11.62
N PRO A 68 27.81 -5.78 -12.13
CA PRO A 68 28.36 -5.04 -13.26
C PRO A 68 27.42 -5.10 -14.48
N ASN A 69 27.22 -3.95 -15.13
CA ASN A 69 26.35 -3.76 -16.31
C ASN A 69 24.85 -4.02 -16.08
N ALA A 70 24.40 -4.27 -14.85
CA ALA A 70 22.98 -4.36 -14.55
C ALA A 70 22.36 -2.96 -14.47
N THR A 71 21.12 -2.86 -14.92
CA THR A 71 20.31 -1.65 -14.85
C THR A 71 19.38 -1.69 -13.65
N VAL A 72 19.17 -0.54 -13.00
CA VAL A 72 18.25 -0.42 -11.86
C VAL A 72 17.24 0.69 -12.11
N GLY A 73 15.99 0.43 -11.79
CA GLY A 73 14.93 1.42 -11.83
C GLY A 73 14.17 1.48 -10.49
N LEU A 74 13.83 2.68 -10.04
CA LEU A 74 13.15 2.93 -8.77
C LEU A 74 11.88 3.73 -8.99
N LEU A 75 10.75 3.21 -8.51
CA LEU A 75 9.53 3.98 -8.31
C LEU A 75 9.56 4.60 -6.91
N GLU A 76 9.66 5.92 -6.84
CA GLU A 76 9.58 6.68 -5.58
C GLU A 76 8.14 7.04 -5.23
N GLN A 77 7.91 7.44 -3.96
CA GLN A 77 6.59 7.90 -3.51
C GLN A 77 6.14 9.17 -4.26
N GLU A 78 7.05 10.08 -4.53
CA GLU A 78 6.83 11.31 -5.30
C GLU A 78 7.77 11.30 -6.51
N PRO A 79 7.37 10.64 -7.62
CA PRO A 79 8.23 10.52 -8.78
C PRO A 79 8.33 11.83 -9.57
N GLU A 80 9.51 12.11 -10.07
CA GLU A 80 9.75 13.23 -10.97
C GLU A 80 9.38 12.85 -12.41
N LEU A 81 8.55 13.70 -13.04
CA LEU A 81 8.21 13.66 -14.46
C LEU A 81 8.68 14.95 -15.11
N ASP A 82 8.97 14.89 -16.40
CA ASP A 82 9.35 16.06 -17.17
C ASP A 82 8.11 16.92 -17.45
N SER A 83 8.03 18.08 -16.80
CA SER A 83 6.89 19.01 -16.93
C SER A 83 6.79 19.68 -18.30
N ALA A 84 7.84 19.62 -19.13
CA ALA A 84 7.82 20.13 -20.49
C ALA A 84 7.17 19.16 -21.50
N LYS A 85 6.79 17.95 -21.04
CA LYS A 85 6.28 16.85 -21.87
C LYS A 85 4.86 16.48 -21.48
N THR A 86 4.15 15.91 -22.44
CA THR A 86 2.84 15.29 -22.24
C THR A 86 2.95 13.96 -21.45
N VAL A 87 1.81 13.40 -21.07
CA VAL A 87 1.73 12.07 -20.44
C VAL A 87 2.38 11.02 -21.32
N ARG A 88 2.02 10.97 -22.62
CA ARG A 88 2.54 9.98 -23.57
C ARG A 88 4.05 10.12 -23.75
N GLU A 89 4.55 11.32 -23.95
CA GLU A 89 5.98 11.58 -24.11
C GLU A 89 6.79 11.17 -22.87
N ASN A 90 6.26 11.38 -21.66
CA ASN A 90 6.89 10.89 -20.43
C ASN A 90 6.95 9.37 -20.35
N VAL A 91 5.90 8.66 -20.83
CA VAL A 91 5.90 7.19 -20.88
C VAL A 91 6.89 6.69 -21.95
N GLU A 92 6.93 7.31 -23.12
CA GLU A 92 7.84 6.98 -24.22
C GLU A 92 9.31 7.17 -23.88
N ASP A 93 9.64 8.07 -22.94
CA ASP A 93 11.03 8.19 -22.43
C ASP A 93 11.54 6.87 -21.82
N GLY A 94 10.66 6.04 -21.27
CA GLY A 94 11.02 4.71 -20.74
C GLY A 94 11.47 3.72 -21.81
N VAL A 95 11.04 3.92 -23.04
CA VAL A 95 11.32 3.04 -24.20
C VAL A 95 12.07 3.75 -25.31
N ARG A 96 12.74 4.86 -24.99
CA ARG A 96 13.42 5.71 -25.96
C ARG A 96 14.39 4.96 -26.86
N GLU A 97 15.21 4.06 -26.30
CA GLU A 97 16.16 3.27 -27.08
C GLU A 97 15.46 2.37 -28.11
N LEU A 98 14.31 1.81 -27.76
CA LEU A 98 13.50 0.99 -28.68
C LEU A 98 12.84 1.86 -29.76
N ARG A 99 12.36 3.04 -29.39
CA ARG A 99 11.80 4.02 -30.34
C ARG A 99 12.88 4.46 -31.34
N ASP A 100 14.07 4.83 -30.88
CA ASP A 100 15.20 5.24 -31.72
C ASP A 100 15.60 4.12 -32.70
N LEU A 101 15.50 2.84 -32.30
CA LEU A 101 15.73 1.70 -33.20
C LEU A 101 14.68 1.60 -34.31
N LEU A 102 13.39 1.75 -33.97
CA LEU A 102 12.31 1.73 -34.94
C LEU A 102 12.41 2.90 -35.92
N ASP A 103 12.72 4.10 -35.42
CA ASP A 103 12.93 5.30 -36.23
C ASP A 103 14.14 5.13 -37.15
N SER A 104 15.23 4.54 -36.67
CA SER A 104 16.42 4.21 -37.48
C SER A 104 16.07 3.22 -38.59
N PHE A 105 15.28 2.17 -38.29
CA PHE A 105 14.82 1.21 -39.28
C PHE A 105 13.97 1.87 -40.37
N ASN A 106 13.04 2.74 -39.96
CA ASN A 106 12.18 3.50 -40.89
C ASN A 106 12.98 4.48 -41.75
N ALA A 107 13.97 5.17 -41.16
CA ALA A 107 14.87 6.07 -41.85
C ALA A 107 15.72 5.35 -42.90
N ILE A 108 16.29 4.17 -42.56
CA ILE A 108 17.02 3.32 -43.49
C ILE A 108 16.11 2.85 -44.63
N SER A 109 14.88 2.41 -44.27
CA SER A 109 13.86 2.01 -45.28
C SER A 109 13.51 3.14 -46.25
N GLY A 110 13.44 4.38 -45.78
CA GLY A 110 13.21 5.56 -46.63
C GLY A 110 14.36 5.82 -47.63
N LYS A 111 15.61 5.56 -47.26
CA LYS A 111 16.78 5.78 -48.12
C LYS A 111 16.82 4.85 -49.34
N PHE A 112 16.13 3.72 -49.35
CA PHE A 112 16.01 2.85 -50.52
C PHE A 112 15.32 3.53 -51.71
N SER A 113 14.58 4.62 -51.50
CA SER A 113 13.91 5.39 -52.54
C SER A 113 14.78 6.48 -53.14
N GLU A 114 16.01 6.69 -52.62
CA GLU A 114 16.94 7.70 -53.13
C GLU A 114 17.63 7.23 -54.44
N PRO A 115 17.81 8.13 -55.43
CA PRO A 115 18.35 7.74 -56.74
C PRO A 115 19.77 7.15 -56.72
N ASP A 116 20.61 7.52 -55.70
CA ASP A 116 21.99 7.12 -55.55
C ASP A 116 22.20 6.15 -54.37
N ALA A 117 21.15 5.39 -54.00
CA ALA A 117 21.20 4.49 -52.85
C ALA A 117 22.19 3.32 -53.05
N ASP A 118 23.09 3.12 -52.11
CA ASP A 118 23.90 1.91 -52.01
C ASP A 118 23.09 0.79 -51.33
N PHE A 119 22.43 -0.02 -52.15
CA PHE A 119 21.52 -1.08 -51.70
C PHE A 119 22.20 -2.12 -50.83
N ASP A 120 23.46 -2.51 -51.09
CA ASP A 120 24.16 -3.53 -50.33
C ASP A 120 24.52 -3.02 -48.93
N ALA A 121 24.97 -1.78 -48.81
CA ALA A 121 25.26 -1.13 -47.55
C ALA A 121 23.99 -0.92 -46.72
N LEU A 122 22.91 -0.45 -47.33
CA LEU A 122 21.62 -0.22 -46.67
C LEU A 122 20.97 -1.53 -46.18
N LEU A 123 21.04 -2.61 -46.95
CA LEU A 123 20.55 -3.93 -46.55
C LEU A 123 21.34 -4.48 -45.35
N ALA A 124 22.66 -4.32 -45.33
CA ALA A 124 23.50 -4.76 -44.23
C ALA A 124 23.24 -3.95 -42.95
N GLU A 125 22.95 -2.65 -43.06
CA GLU A 125 22.62 -1.78 -41.94
C GLU A 125 21.19 -2.10 -41.43
N GLN A 126 20.22 -2.24 -42.31
CA GLN A 126 18.86 -2.59 -42.00
C GLN A 126 18.75 -3.94 -41.26
N ALA A 127 19.50 -4.97 -41.74
CA ALA A 127 19.52 -6.27 -41.10
C ALA A 127 20.03 -6.20 -39.66
N LYS A 128 21.07 -5.37 -39.38
CA LYS A 128 21.59 -5.17 -38.02
C LYS A 128 20.55 -4.52 -37.08
N VAL A 129 19.86 -3.50 -37.59
CA VAL A 129 18.82 -2.81 -36.80
C VAL A 129 17.64 -3.74 -36.60
N GLN A 130 17.21 -4.48 -37.63
CA GLN A 130 16.14 -5.47 -37.54
C GLN A 130 16.44 -6.55 -36.51
N ASP A 131 17.63 -7.15 -36.53
CA ASP A 131 18.06 -8.13 -35.53
C ASP A 131 17.95 -7.60 -34.08
N ARG A 132 18.18 -6.30 -33.88
CA ARG A 132 18.05 -5.67 -32.56
C ARG A 132 16.58 -5.50 -32.18
N ILE A 133 15.74 -5.08 -33.12
CA ILE A 133 14.29 -4.92 -32.93
C ILE A 133 13.66 -6.29 -32.63
N ASP A 134 14.03 -7.35 -33.38
CA ASP A 134 13.53 -8.70 -33.21
C ASP A 134 13.89 -9.27 -31.81
N ARG A 135 15.14 -9.05 -31.36
CA ARG A 135 15.58 -9.48 -30.00
C ARG A 135 14.85 -8.77 -28.88
N ALA A 136 14.48 -7.52 -29.11
CA ALA A 136 13.79 -6.68 -28.13
C ALA A 136 12.26 -6.81 -28.23
N ASP A 137 11.73 -7.57 -29.21
CA ASP A 137 10.29 -7.69 -29.53
C ASP A 137 9.59 -6.34 -29.68
N ALA A 138 10.28 -5.37 -30.33
CA ALA A 138 9.84 -3.99 -30.34
C ALA A 138 8.90 -3.63 -31.50
N TRP A 139 8.52 -4.58 -32.38
CA TRP A 139 7.63 -4.30 -33.53
C TRP A 139 6.23 -3.84 -33.11
N GLN A 140 5.77 -4.25 -31.94
CA GLN A 140 4.45 -3.90 -31.40
C GLN A 140 4.52 -2.86 -30.29
N LEU A 141 5.58 -2.03 -30.28
CA LEU A 141 5.86 -1.08 -29.20
C LEU A 141 4.67 -0.15 -28.93
N ASP A 142 4.04 0.42 -29.97
CA ASP A 142 2.89 1.32 -29.81
C ASP A 142 1.69 0.61 -29.17
N SER A 143 1.43 -0.63 -29.57
CA SER A 143 0.36 -1.45 -28.96
C SER A 143 0.65 -1.80 -27.50
N GLN A 144 1.92 -2.10 -27.17
CA GLN A 144 2.34 -2.38 -25.80
C GLN A 144 2.23 -1.13 -24.92
N LEU A 145 2.61 0.04 -25.44
CA LEU A 145 2.43 1.33 -24.78
C LEU A 145 0.96 1.62 -24.48
N ASP A 146 0.11 1.56 -25.50
CA ASP A 146 -1.32 1.83 -25.37
C ASP A 146 -1.97 0.85 -24.37
N HIS A 147 -1.61 -0.44 -24.45
CA HIS A 147 -2.12 -1.45 -23.52
C HIS A 147 -1.70 -1.17 -22.06
N ALA A 148 -0.44 -0.83 -21.82
CA ALA A 148 0.05 -0.51 -20.47
C ALA A 148 -0.57 0.78 -19.93
N MET A 149 -0.73 1.81 -20.79
CA MET A 149 -1.38 3.07 -20.43
C MET A 149 -2.85 2.86 -20.07
N ASP A 150 -3.58 2.06 -20.85
CA ASP A 150 -4.99 1.74 -20.58
C ASP A 150 -5.13 0.88 -19.31
N ALA A 151 -4.29 -0.13 -19.11
CA ALA A 151 -4.32 -1.01 -17.94
C ALA A 151 -4.05 -0.28 -16.63
N LEU A 152 -3.16 0.70 -16.62
CA LEU A 152 -2.88 1.57 -15.48
C LEU A 152 -3.82 2.80 -15.42
N ARG A 153 -4.77 2.89 -16.35
CA ARG A 153 -5.75 3.99 -16.46
C ARG A 153 -5.07 5.35 -16.40
N LEU A 154 -4.09 5.54 -17.26
CA LEU A 154 -3.41 6.82 -17.37
C LEU A 154 -4.38 7.89 -17.91
N PRO A 155 -4.15 9.16 -17.56
CA PRO A 155 -4.83 10.28 -18.21
C PRO A 155 -4.58 10.27 -19.72
N ASP A 156 -5.36 11.09 -20.45
CA ASP A 156 -5.17 11.28 -21.88
C ASP A 156 -3.70 11.58 -22.21
N GLY A 157 -3.18 10.90 -23.22
CA GLY A 157 -1.76 10.97 -23.60
C GLY A 157 -1.28 12.38 -23.94
N ASP A 158 -2.17 13.23 -24.47
CA ASP A 158 -1.86 14.61 -24.87
C ASP A 158 -1.95 15.62 -23.69
N ARG A 159 -2.32 15.16 -22.50
CA ARG A 159 -2.49 16.03 -21.34
C ARG A 159 -1.15 16.43 -20.73
N ASP A 160 -1.05 17.69 -20.30
CA ASP A 160 0.11 18.23 -19.63
C ASP A 160 0.29 17.61 -18.24
N VAL A 161 1.52 17.21 -17.91
CA VAL A 161 1.88 16.55 -16.63
C VAL A 161 1.64 17.48 -15.43
N ASP A 162 1.79 18.79 -15.59
CA ASP A 162 1.58 19.75 -14.50
C ASP A 162 0.12 19.82 -14.02
N SER A 163 -0.82 19.45 -14.88
CA SER A 163 -2.24 19.40 -14.54
C SER A 163 -2.68 18.14 -13.78
N LEU A 164 -1.76 17.18 -13.60
CA LEU A 164 -2.05 15.89 -13.02
C LEU A 164 -2.07 15.92 -11.49
N SER A 165 -2.97 15.16 -10.90
CA SER A 165 -2.94 14.82 -9.47
C SER A 165 -1.70 13.98 -9.10
N GLY A 166 -1.33 13.93 -7.82
CA GLY A 166 -0.20 13.11 -7.35
C GLY A 166 -0.35 11.62 -7.72
N GLY A 167 -1.56 11.07 -7.61
CA GLY A 167 -1.84 9.69 -8.00
C GLY A 167 -1.71 9.45 -9.51
N GLU A 168 -2.17 10.39 -10.35
CA GLU A 168 -2.00 10.31 -11.81
C GLU A 168 -0.52 10.38 -12.20
N ARG A 169 0.25 11.31 -11.62
CA ARG A 169 1.71 11.39 -11.84
C ARG A 169 2.42 10.08 -11.49
N ARG A 170 2.02 9.48 -10.38
CA ARG A 170 2.60 8.21 -9.92
C ARG A 170 2.30 7.07 -10.88
N ARG A 171 1.08 6.96 -11.42
CA ARG A 171 0.73 5.95 -12.43
C ARG A 171 1.51 6.14 -13.74
N VAL A 172 1.71 7.38 -14.20
CA VAL A 172 2.56 7.69 -15.37
C VAL A 172 4.01 7.23 -15.13
N ALA A 173 4.58 7.54 -13.96
CA ALA A 173 5.93 7.13 -13.61
C ALA A 173 6.07 5.61 -13.49
N LEU A 174 5.06 4.93 -12.90
CA LEU A 174 5.03 3.47 -12.84
C LEU A 174 5.00 2.87 -14.25
N CYS A 175 4.13 3.34 -15.14
CA CYS A 175 4.05 2.89 -16.53
C CYS A 175 5.40 3.05 -17.24
N ARG A 176 6.00 4.24 -17.18
CA ARG A 176 7.34 4.52 -17.75
C ARG A 176 8.39 3.54 -17.23
N LEU A 177 8.38 3.29 -15.92
CA LEU A 177 9.36 2.41 -15.27
C LEU A 177 9.18 0.95 -15.67
N LEU A 178 7.94 0.45 -15.71
CA LEU A 178 7.66 -0.95 -16.12
C LEU A 178 8.09 -1.21 -17.57
N LEU A 179 7.82 -0.26 -18.46
CA LEU A 179 8.18 -0.36 -19.88
C LEU A 179 9.68 -0.23 -20.14
N SER A 180 10.43 0.47 -19.26
CA SER A 180 11.90 0.53 -19.36
C SER A 180 12.60 -0.77 -19.01
N ALA A 181 11.90 -1.72 -18.43
CA ALA A 181 12.31 -3.10 -18.14
C ALA A 181 13.72 -3.27 -17.55
N PRO A 182 14.10 -2.59 -16.44
CA PRO A 182 15.44 -2.71 -15.84
C PRO A 182 15.69 -4.11 -15.25
N ASP A 183 16.97 -4.53 -15.16
CA ASP A 183 17.35 -5.83 -14.57
C ASP A 183 16.96 -5.94 -13.08
N LEU A 184 16.97 -4.80 -12.38
CA LEU A 184 16.53 -4.68 -10.99
C LEU A 184 15.43 -3.60 -10.88
N LEU A 185 14.21 -4.03 -10.66
CA LEU A 185 13.03 -3.19 -10.51
C LEU A 185 12.70 -2.99 -9.03
N LEU A 186 12.75 -1.75 -8.57
CA LEU A 186 12.50 -1.36 -7.19
C LEU A 186 11.18 -0.56 -7.11
N LEU A 187 10.22 -1.06 -6.34
CA LEU A 187 8.88 -0.48 -6.26
C LEU A 187 8.55 -0.12 -4.81
N ASP A 188 8.32 1.17 -4.54
CA ASP A 188 7.89 1.64 -3.22
C ASP A 188 6.37 1.91 -3.26
N GLU A 189 5.57 1.04 -2.62
CA GLU A 189 4.10 1.06 -2.57
C GLU A 189 3.44 1.15 -3.97
N PRO A 190 3.72 0.22 -4.91
CA PRO A 190 3.25 0.34 -6.29
C PRO A 190 1.73 0.22 -6.44
N THR A 191 1.04 -0.40 -5.49
CA THR A 191 -0.41 -0.61 -5.49
C THR A 191 -1.20 0.59 -5.01
N ASN A 192 -0.56 1.55 -4.32
CA ASN A 192 -1.23 2.77 -3.85
C ASN A 192 -1.75 3.61 -5.03
N HIS A 193 -2.99 4.07 -4.92
CA HIS A 193 -3.73 4.83 -5.95
C HIS A 193 -4.10 4.04 -7.22
N LEU A 194 -3.87 2.72 -7.24
CA LEU A 194 -4.40 1.83 -8.27
C LEU A 194 -5.75 1.27 -7.82
N ASP A 195 -6.65 1.09 -8.77
CA ASP A 195 -7.86 0.30 -8.51
C ASP A 195 -7.57 -1.22 -8.61
N ALA A 196 -8.51 -2.03 -8.16
CA ALA A 196 -8.32 -3.48 -8.06
C ALA A 196 -7.97 -4.14 -9.41
N GLU A 197 -8.52 -3.64 -10.52
CA GLU A 197 -8.26 -4.16 -11.87
C GLU A 197 -6.83 -3.82 -12.32
N SER A 198 -6.38 -2.58 -12.09
CA SER A 198 -4.99 -2.17 -12.39
C SER A 198 -3.98 -2.92 -11.52
N VAL A 199 -4.31 -3.20 -10.25
CA VAL A 199 -3.47 -4.04 -9.38
C VAL A 199 -3.38 -5.46 -9.92
N PHE A 200 -4.49 -6.05 -10.36
CA PHE A 200 -4.51 -7.40 -10.94
C PHE A 200 -3.64 -7.49 -12.22
N TRP A 201 -3.72 -6.49 -13.09
CA TRP A 201 -2.85 -6.41 -14.26
C TRP A 201 -1.37 -6.31 -13.85
N LEU A 202 -1.05 -5.45 -12.86
CA LEU A 202 0.31 -5.28 -12.37
C LEU A 202 0.88 -6.58 -11.77
N GLU A 203 0.07 -7.34 -11.02
CA GLU A 203 0.44 -8.65 -10.50
C GLU A 203 0.86 -9.60 -11.61
N ARG A 204 0.04 -9.72 -12.68
CA ARG A 204 0.35 -10.57 -13.84
C ARG A 204 1.60 -10.11 -14.56
N PHE A 205 1.72 -8.81 -14.82
CA PHE A 205 2.89 -8.24 -15.46
C PHE A 205 4.18 -8.54 -14.69
N LEU A 206 4.17 -8.39 -13.35
CA LEU A 206 5.34 -8.64 -12.52
C LEU A 206 5.64 -10.13 -12.32
N ALA A 207 4.64 -11.01 -12.36
CA ALA A 207 4.84 -12.45 -12.34
C ALA A 207 5.64 -12.92 -13.57
N ASP A 208 5.34 -12.35 -14.75
CA ASP A 208 6.01 -12.67 -16.01
C ASP A 208 7.30 -11.87 -16.24
N TYR A 209 7.58 -10.88 -15.39
CA TYR A 209 8.74 -10.01 -15.52
C TYR A 209 10.05 -10.79 -15.38
N LYS A 210 10.97 -10.66 -16.35
CA LYS A 210 12.23 -11.44 -16.38
C LYS A 210 13.27 -10.96 -15.37
N GLY A 211 13.29 -9.66 -15.05
CA GLY A 211 14.21 -9.06 -14.08
C GLY A 211 13.84 -9.38 -12.62
N THR A 212 14.74 -8.97 -11.73
CA THR A 212 14.50 -9.05 -10.28
C THR A 212 13.57 -7.92 -9.85
N VAL A 213 12.59 -8.24 -9.03
CA VAL A 213 11.65 -7.26 -8.46
C VAL A 213 11.79 -7.21 -6.96
N VAL A 214 11.95 -6.01 -6.41
CA VAL A 214 11.89 -5.77 -4.96
C VAL A 214 10.78 -4.75 -4.72
N ALA A 215 9.68 -5.19 -4.12
CA ALA A 215 8.51 -4.36 -3.88
C ALA A 215 8.25 -4.17 -2.39
N VAL A 216 8.20 -2.92 -1.95
CA VAL A 216 7.64 -2.54 -0.65
C VAL A 216 6.16 -2.33 -0.85
N THR A 217 5.32 -3.10 -0.20
CA THR A 217 3.86 -2.90 -0.24
C THR A 217 3.19 -3.52 0.98
N HIS A 218 2.02 -3.01 1.30
CA HIS A 218 1.13 -3.53 2.33
C HIS A 218 -0.03 -4.34 1.73
N ASP A 219 -0.13 -4.42 0.41
CA ASP A 219 -1.10 -5.26 -0.30
C ASP A 219 -0.70 -6.74 -0.18
N ARG A 220 -1.48 -7.46 0.62
CA ARG A 220 -1.20 -8.86 0.97
C ARG A 220 -1.48 -9.83 -0.17
N TYR A 221 -2.49 -9.56 -1.00
CA TYR A 221 -2.76 -10.34 -2.21
C TYR A 221 -1.66 -10.16 -3.25
N PHE A 222 -1.21 -8.93 -3.45
CA PHE A 222 -0.07 -8.67 -4.33
C PHE A 222 1.17 -9.45 -3.89
N LEU A 223 1.47 -9.44 -2.58
CA LEU A 223 2.61 -10.22 -2.05
C LEU A 223 2.40 -11.72 -2.17
N ASP A 224 1.16 -12.20 -2.04
CA ASP A 224 0.86 -13.63 -2.16
C ASP A 224 0.97 -14.13 -3.61
N ASN A 225 0.58 -13.28 -4.57
CA ASN A 225 0.56 -13.62 -5.99
C ASN A 225 1.91 -13.41 -6.70
N VAL A 226 2.69 -12.40 -6.27
CA VAL A 226 3.92 -12.00 -6.96
C VAL A 226 5.18 -12.48 -6.24
N ALA A 227 5.23 -12.40 -4.90
CA ALA A 227 6.46 -12.65 -4.17
C ALA A 227 6.79 -14.14 -4.02
N GLY A 228 8.03 -14.51 -4.36
CA GLY A 228 8.62 -15.81 -4.03
C GLY A 228 9.51 -15.76 -2.78
N TRP A 229 9.82 -14.55 -2.32
CA TRP A 229 10.57 -14.27 -1.10
C TRP A 229 9.98 -13.07 -0.37
N ILE A 230 9.99 -13.14 0.96
CA ILE A 230 9.64 -12.00 1.82
C ILE A 230 10.88 -11.59 2.62
N LEU A 231 11.23 -10.30 2.53
CA LEU A 231 12.25 -9.67 3.37
C LEU A 231 11.54 -8.88 4.48
N GLU A 232 11.57 -9.39 5.70
CA GLU A 232 11.05 -8.67 6.85
C GLU A 232 12.12 -7.76 7.44
N LEU A 233 11.82 -6.46 7.55
CA LEU A 233 12.64 -5.50 8.30
C LEU A 233 12.08 -5.37 9.72
N ASP A 234 12.80 -5.95 10.67
CA ASP A 234 12.44 -5.94 12.09
C ASP A 234 13.61 -5.41 12.93
N ARG A 235 13.40 -4.30 13.65
CA ARG A 235 14.40 -3.67 14.53
C ARG A 235 15.76 -3.43 13.85
N GLY A 236 15.72 -2.92 12.63
CA GLY A 236 16.90 -2.63 11.82
C GLY A 236 17.55 -3.85 11.18
N LYS A 237 17.06 -5.07 11.42
CA LYS A 237 17.58 -6.31 10.80
C LYS A 237 16.73 -6.71 9.60
N GLY A 238 17.36 -7.26 8.57
CA GLY A 238 16.70 -7.86 7.43
C GLY A 238 16.64 -9.38 7.59
N ILE A 239 15.43 -9.94 7.63
CA ILE A 239 15.18 -11.37 7.82
C ILE A 239 14.50 -11.90 6.57
N PRO A 240 15.20 -12.71 5.74
CA PRO A 240 14.60 -13.29 4.54
C PRO A 240 13.79 -14.54 4.87
N TYR A 241 12.63 -14.67 4.25
CA TYR A 241 11.76 -15.86 4.29
C TYR A 241 11.51 -16.33 2.86
N GLN A 242 11.63 -17.62 2.64
CA GLN A 242 11.26 -18.23 1.37
C GLN A 242 9.75 -18.47 1.33
N GLY A 243 9.11 -18.07 0.24
CA GLY A 243 7.68 -18.18 0.02
C GLY A 243 6.99 -16.82 -0.12
N ASN A 244 5.68 -16.87 -0.27
CA ASN A 244 4.80 -15.72 -0.39
C ASN A 244 4.36 -15.16 0.98
N TYR A 245 3.39 -14.24 0.99
CA TYR A 245 2.90 -13.62 2.23
C TYR A 245 2.28 -14.65 3.20
N SER A 246 1.48 -15.58 2.71
CA SER A 246 0.85 -16.62 3.54
C SER A 246 1.91 -17.52 4.19
N GLY A 247 2.91 -17.95 3.44
CA GLY A 247 4.03 -18.72 3.96
C GLY A 247 4.89 -17.97 4.98
N TRP A 248 5.13 -16.68 4.75
CA TRP A 248 5.79 -15.81 5.72
C TRP A 248 5.00 -15.70 7.03
N LEU A 249 3.67 -15.57 6.94
CA LEU A 249 2.81 -15.43 8.09
C LEU A 249 2.89 -16.64 9.02
N GLU A 250 2.86 -17.85 8.47
CA GLU A 250 3.00 -19.10 9.23
C GLU A 250 4.39 -19.19 9.90
N GLN A 251 5.45 -18.87 9.14
CA GLN A 251 6.82 -18.88 9.65
C GLN A 251 7.02 -17.83 10.75
N LYS A 252 6.44 -16.64 10.60
CA LYS A 252 6.47 -15.58 11.62
C LYS A 252 5.75 -16.01 12.90
N GLN A 253 4.56 -16.60 12.78
CA GLN A 253 3.81 -17.11 13.94
C GLN A 253 4.60 -18.18 14.71
N ALA A 254 5.22 -19.12 13.99
CA ALA A 254 6.07 -20.14 14.59
C ALA A 254 7.28 -19.52 15.32
N ARG A 255 7.94 -18.52 14.72
CA ARG A 255 9.05 -17.78 15.33
C ARG A 255 8.61 -17.08 16.62
N LEU A 256 7.50 -16.33 16.56
CA LEU A 256 6.98 -15.59 17.71
C LEU A 256 6.59 -16.53 18.88
N ALA A 257 6.01 -17.69 18.58
CA ALA A 257 5.68 -18.69 19.60
C ALA A 257 6.93 -19.24 20.31
N VAL A 258 8.04 -19.40 19.59
CA VAL A 258 9.33 -19.80 20.16
C VAL A 258 9.92 -18.66 21.00
N GLU A 259 9.91 -17.43 20.50
CA GLU A 259 10.38 -16.24 21.23
C GLU A 259 9.60 -16.01 22.52
N GLU A 260 8.27 -16.18 22.49
CA GLU A 260 7.41 -16.06 23.68
C GLU A 260 7.73 -17.13 24.74
N LYS A 261 7.93 -18.39 24.32
CA LYS A 261 8.37 -19.45 25.24
C LYS A 261 9.73 -19.14 25.87
N GLN A 262 10.67 -18.62 25.07
CA GLN A 262 11.99 -18.23 25.55
C GLN A 262 11.90 -17.02 26.49
N SER A 263 11.06 -16.02 26.16
CA SER A 263 10.81 -14.86 27.01
C SER A 263 10.20 -15.27 28.35
N SER A 264 9.19 -16.13 28.35
CA SER A 264 8.58 -16.66 29.59
C SER A 264 9.57 -17.44 30.44
N ALA A 265 10.48 -18.21 29.83
CA ALA A 265 11.56 -18.90 30.53
C ALA A 265 12.59 -17.92 31.12
N ARG A 266 12.93 -16.85 30.37
CA ARG A 266 13.79 -15.75 30.83
C ARG A 266 13.16 -15.01 32.01
N GLN A 267 11.87 -14.65 31.93
CA GLN A 267 11.15 -13.98 33.01
C GLN A 267 11.16 -14.82 34.31
N ARG A 268 10.96 -16.13 34.21
CA ARG A 268 11.07 -17.02 35.37
C ARG A 268 12.49 -17.06 35.94
N THR A 269 13.50 -16.96 35.08
CA THR A 269 14.92 -16.89 35.51
C THR A 269 15.19 -15.53 36.15
N LEU A 270 14.75 -14.43 35.57
CA LEU A 270 14.85 -13.08 36.11
C LEU A 270 14.16 -12.96 37.47
N ALA A 271 12.96 -13.51 37.62
CA ALA A 271 12.24 -13.53 38.90
C ALA A 271 13.03 -14.28 39.98
N ARG A 272 13.62 -15.42 39.64
CA ARG A 272 14.49 -16.18 40.56
C ARG A 272 15.77 -15.42 40.93
N GLU A 273 16.40 -14.76 39.96
CA GLU A 273 17.59 -13.95 40.20
C GLU A 273 17.26 -12.68 41.00
N LEU A 274 16.09 -12.07 40.79
CA LEU A 274 15.60 -10.93 41.56
C LEU A 274 15.35 -11.31 43.01
N GLU A 275 14.74 -12.47 43.26
CA GLU A 275 14.52 -13.02 44.62
C GLU A 275 15.85 -13.26 45.32
N TRP A 276 16.84 -13.81 44.59
CA TRP A 276 18.19 -14.00 45.13
C TRP A 276 18.88 -12.65 45.42
N VAL A 277 18.74 -11.61 44.57
CA VAL A 277 19.29 -10.27 44.82
C VAL A 277 18.66 -9.60 46.04
N ARG A 278 17.40 -9.90 46.35
CA ARG A 278 16.67 -9.39 47.55
C ARG A 278 17.03 -10.09 48.86
N LEU A 279 17.66 -11.27 48.80
CA LEU A 279 18.13 -11.98 50.01
C LEU A 279 19.24 -11.19 50.74
N ALA A 280 19.25 -11.29 52.07
CA ALA A 280 20.04 -10.46 52.98
C ALA A 280 21.56 -10.44 52.71
N PRO A 281 22.28 -9.35 53.12
CA PRO A 281 23.70 -9.11 52.77
C PRO A 281 24.69 -10.17 53.15
N LYS A 282 24.39 -10.99 54.16
CA LYS A 282 25.29 -12.06 54.66
C LYS A 282 25.47 -13.23 53.69
N ALA A 283 24.61 -13.40 52.70
CA ALA A 283 24.71 -14.46 51.69
C ALA A 283 25.46 -14.01 50.40
N ARG A 284 25.90 -12.76 50.31
CA ARG A 284 26.44 -12.12 49.10
C ARG A 284 27.94 -12.24 48.88
N HIS A 285 28.69 -12.94 49.74
CA HIS A 285 30.15 -12.91 49.64
C HIS A 285 30.73 -13.56 48.39
N ALA A 286 31.55 -12.80 47.70
CA ALA A 286 32.58 -13.10 46.69
C ALA A 286 32.18 -13.59 45.26
N LYS A 287 30.94 -14.06 44.97
CA LYS A 287 30.54 -14.46 43.62
C LYS A 287 29.50 -13.51 42.94
N SER A 288 29.26 -12.33 43.54
CA SER A 288 28.11 -11.49 43.24
C SER A 288 28.24 -10.61 41.97
N LYS A 289 29.45 -10.22 41.59
CA LYS A 289 29.65 -9.23 40.49
C LYS A 289 29.31 -9.79 39.11
N ALA A 290 29.71 -11.03 38.84
CA ALA A 290 29.39 -11.71 37.58
C ALA A 290 27.89 -12.03 37.45
N ARG A 291 27.22 -12.36 38.57
CA ARG A 291 25.80 -12.69 38.57
C ARG A 291 24.91 -11.43 38.54
N LEU A 292 25.37 -10.31 39.13
CA LEU A 292 24.73 -9.00 38.96
C LEU A 292 24.84 -8.49 37.53
N GLY A 293 26.01 -8.62 36.90
CA GLY A 293 26.21 -8.26 35.50
C GLY A 293 25.40 -9.15 34.54
N ALA A 294 25.21 -10.43 34.86
CA ALA A 294 24.31 -11.31 34.10
C ALA A 294 22.83 -10.91 34.25
N TYR A 295 22.41 -10.48 35.45
CA TYR A 295 21.07 -9.96 35.70
C TYR A 295 20.82 -8.65 34.96
N GLU A 296 21.76 -7.68 35.02
CA GLU A 296 21.68 -6.41 34.31
C GLU A 296 21.61 -6.62 32.77
N LYS A 297 22.37 -7.60 32.25
CA LYS A 297 22.34 -7.98 30.85
C LYS A 297 20.97 -8.59 30.44
N LEU A 298 20.41 -9.47 31.28
CA LEU A 298 19.09 -10.06 31.09
C LEU A 298 17.98 -8.99 31.13
N LEU A 299 18.11 -7.98 32.00
CA LEU A 299 17.18 -6.87 32.13
C LEU A 299 17.21 -5.96 30.89
N ALA A 300 18.41 -5.63 30.38
CA ALA A 300 18.60 -4.87 29.17
C ALA A 300 18.07 -5.61 27.90
N GLU A 301 18.14 -6.94 27.89
CA GLU A 301 17.57 -7.78 26.84
C GLU A 301 16.02 -7.87 26.94
N GLU A 302 15.42 -7.77 28.13
CA GLU A 302 13.96 -7.81 28.33
C GLU A 302 13.28 -6.53 27.84
N ASP A 303 13.90 -5.36 28.03
CA ASP A 303 13.38 -4.10 27.51
C ASP A 303 13.34 -4.05 25.97
N ALA A 304 14.15 -4.88 25.30
CA ALA A 304 14.18 -5.02 23.85
C ALA A 304 13.08 -5.95 23.28
N VAL A 305 12.41 -6.77 24.09
CA VAL A 305 11.53 -7.87 23.64
C VAL A 305 10.04 -7.59 23.77
N LYS A 306 9.60 -6.51 24.38
CA LYS A 306 8.16 -6.18 24.43
C LYS A 306 7.63 -5.86 23.03
N LEU A 307 7.13 -6.89 22.35
CA LEU A 307 6.25 -6.77 21.20
C LEU A 307 4.92 -6.19 21.70
N ASP A 308 4.75 -4.89 21.52
CA ASP A 308 3.48 -4.26 21.80
C ASP A 308 2.51 -4.59 20.67
N LYS A 309 1.48 -5.38 20.95
CA LYS A 309 0.34 -5.55 20.05
C LYS A 309 -0.33 -4.19 19.86
N VAL A 310 -0.57 -3.83 18.61
CA VAL A 310 -1.48 -2.74 18.26
C VAL A 310 -2.89 -3.25 18.50
N GLU A 311 -3.63 -2.63 19.40
CA GLU A 311 -5.04 -2.96 19.67
C GLU A 311 -5.87 -1.71 19.39
N ILE A 312 -6.77 -1.78 18.41
CA ILE A 312 -7.75 -0.73 18.12
C ILE A 312 -9.09 -1.17 18.71
N HIS A 313 -9.77 -0.30 19.41
CA HIS A 313 -11.11 -0.55 19.91
C HIS A 313 -12.06 0.55 19.42
N ILE A 314 -13.14 0.14 18.77
CA ILE A 314 -14.17 1.04 18.27
C ILE A 314 -15.33 1.02 19.30
N PRO A 315 -15.64 2.17 19.92
CA PRO A 315 -16.72 2.22 20.88
C PRO A 315 -18.08 1.98 20.19
N PRO A 316 -18.96 1.14 20.74
CA PRO A 316 -20.30 1.00 20.19
C PRO A 316 -21.07 2.30 20.35
N GLY A 317 -21.69 2.76 19.28
CA GLY A 317 -22.64 3.86 19.30
C GLY A 317 -24.01 3.46 19.90
N PRO A 318 -25.03 4.32 19.80
CA PRO A 318 -26.39 3.97 20.18
C PRO A 318 -26.93 2.82 19.32
N ARG A 319 -27.92 2.10 19.83
CA ARG A 319 -28.55 0.98 19.11
C ARG A 319 -29.17 1.47 17.79
N LEU A 320 -28.87 0.80 16.70
CA LEU A 320 -29.49 1.04 15.40
C LEU A 320 -30.95 0.58 15.38
N GLY A 321 -31.80 1.30 14.66
CA GLY A 321 -33.16 0.90 14.31
C GLY A 321 -33.18 -0.07 13.12
N ASP A 322 -34.37 -0.38 12.63
CA ASP A 322 -34.59 -1.33 11.53
C ASP A 322 -34.11 -0.77 10.18
N VAL A 323 -34.18 0.54 9.99
CA VAL A 323 -33.64 1.21 8.80
C VAL A 323 -32.30 1.86 9.16
N VAL A 324 -31.24 1.49 8.45
CA VAL A 324 -29.91 2.09 8.60
C VAL A 324 -29.67 3.05 7.45
N ILE A 325 -29.37 2.55 6.25
CA ILE A 325 -29.25 3.35 5.02
C ILE A 325 -29.97 2.58 3.92
N GLU A 326 -30.87 3.25 3.22
CA GLU A 326 -31.67 2.68 2.14
C GLU A 326 -31.60 3.58 0.91
N ALA A 327 -31.19 3.04 -0.21
CA ALA A 327 -31.16 3.73 -1.51
C ALA A 327 -32.18 3.08 -2.45
N LYS A 328 -33.04 3.88 -3.09
CA LYS A 328 -34.06 3.42 -4.02
C LYS A 328 -33.99 4.24 -5.30
N GLY A 329 -33.51 3.63 -6.38
CA GLY A 329 -33.43 4.25 -7.70
C GLY A 329 -32.55 5.51 -7.73
N VAL A 330 -31.51 5.56 -6.88
CA VAL A 330 -30.65 6.74 -6.75
C VAL A 330 -29.75 6.89 -7.96
N SER A 331 -29.73 8.09 -8.55
CA SER A 331 -28.84 8.43 -9.66
C SER A 331 -28.09 9.72 -9.39
N LYS A 332 -26.85 9.81 -9.85
CA LYS A 332 -26.01 10.99 -9.70
C LYS A 332 -25.06 11.17 -10.89
N GLY A 333 -24.96 12.41 -11.37
CA GLY A 333 -24.02 12.80 -12.41
C GLY A 333 -23.39 14.16 -12.15
N PHE A 334 -22.29 14.47 -12.84
CA PHE A 334 -21.66 15.78 -12.85
C PHE A 334 -21.30 16.19 -14.28
N GLY A 335 -21.70 17.41 -14.63
CA GLY A 335 -21.54 17.91 -16.00
C GLY A 335 -22.28 17.03 -17.01
N ASP A 336 -21.57 16.43 -17.95
CA ASP A 336 -22.11 15.52 -18.95
C ASP A 336 -21.90 14.03 -18.63
N ARG A 337 -21.37 13.72 -17.46
CA ARG A 337 -21.07 12.35 -17.04
C ARG A 337 -22.07 11.85 -16.01
N LEU A 338 -22.75 10.76 -16.34
CA LEU A 338 -23.57 10.01 -15.40
C LEU A 338 -22.66 9.04 -14.62
N LEU A 339 -22.48 9.27 -13.32
CA LEU A 339 -21.62 8.42 -12.47
C LEU A 339 -22.27 7.07 -12.24
N PHE A 340 -23.51 7.07 -11.77
CA PHE A 340 -24.32 5.88 -11.55
C PHE A 340 -25.79 6.19 -11.68
N GLU A 341 -26.55 5.19 -12.10
CA GLU A 341 -27.99 5.26 -12.27
C GLU A 341 -28.71 4.10 -11.56
N ASN A 342 -29.91 4.39 -11.09
CA ASN A 342 -30.81 3.40 -10.49
C ASN A 342 -30.14 2.54 -9.38
N LEU A 343 -29.33 3.17 -8.52
CA LEU A 343 -28.69 2.50 -7.42
C LEU A 343 -29.71 2.06 -6.39
N GLU A 344 -29.72 0.77 -6.08
CA GLU A 344 -30.57 0.16 -5.06
C GLU A 344 -29.75 -0.67 -4.08
N PHE A 345 -29.82 -0.34 -2.80
CA PHE A 345 -29.26 -1.16 -1.72
C PHE A 345 -29.91 -0.84 -0.38
N SER A 346 -29.80 -1.77 0.54
CA SER A 346 -30.17 -1.58 1.94
C SER A 346 -29.05 -2.08 2.84
N LEU A 347 -28.50 -1.20 3.68
CA LEU A 347 -27.45 -1.56 4.63
C LEU A 347 -28.07 -2.38 5.78
N PRO A 348 -27.71 -3.66 5.94
CA PRO A 348 -28.27 -4.49 7.01
C PRO A 348 -27.65 -4.10 8.37
N PRO A 349 -28.39 -4.32 9.48
CA PRO A 349 -27.83 -4.16 10.83
C PRO A 349 -26.59 -5.03 11.04
N ALA A 350 -25.54 -4.44 11.64
CA ALA A 350 -24.22 -5.06 11.80
C ALA A 350 -23.53 -5.46 10.48
N GLY A 351 -23.99 -4.95 9.33
CA GLY A 351 -23.37 -5.19 8.04
C GLY A 351 -22.10 -4.37 7.85
N ILE A 352 -21.11 -4.99 7.25
CA ILE A 352 -19.90 -4.31 6.77
C ILE A 352 -19.92 -4.37 5.25
N VAL A 353 -20.06 -3.22 4.61
CA VAL A 353 -20.16 -3.10 3.15
C VAL A 353 -18.85 -2.62 2.57
N GLY A 354 -18.23 -3.43 1.73
CA GLY A 354 -17.10 -3.04 0.92
C GLY A 354 -17.57 -2.31 -0.34
N VAL A 355 -17.12 -1.09 -0.57
CA VAL A 355 -17.39 -0.31 -1.78
C VAL A 355 -16.18 -0.37 -2.69
N ILE A 356 -16.34 -1.00 -3.83
CA ILE A 356 -15.27 -1.24 -4.79
C ILE A 356 -15.58 -0.59 -6.15
N GLY A 357 -14.57 -0.52 -6.99
CA GLY A 357 -14.69 -0.04 -8.37
C GLY A 357 -13.64 0.98 -8.75
N PRO A 358 -13.63 1.40 -10.01
CA PRO A 358 -12.61 2.29 -10.56
C PRO A 358 -12.53 3.65 -9.88
N ASN A 359 -11.37 4.28 -10.00
CA ASN A 359 -11.19 5.65 -9.55
C ASN A 359 -12.06 6.60 -10.39
N GLY A 360 -12.78 7.52 -9.71
CA GLY A 360 -13.72 8.45 -10.36
C GLY A 360 -15.10 7.87 -10.66
N ALA A 361 -15.41 6.60 -10.31
CA ALA A 361 -16.72 5.98 -10.55
C ALA A 361 -17.88 6.55 -9.69
N GLY A 362 -17.57 7.39 -8.69
CA GLY A 362 -18.59 8.01 -7.83
C GLY A 362 -18.66 7.46 -6.41
N LYS A 363 -17.71 6.63 -5.99
CA LYS A 363 -17.65 6.04 -4.62
C LYS A 363 -17.69 7.12 -3.53
N THR A 364 -16.76 8.08 -3.58
CA THR A 364 -16.71 9.20 -2.62
C THR A 364 -17.94 10.12 -2.74
N THR A 365 -18.54 10.24 -3.94
CA THR A 365 -19.80 10.97 -4.14
C THR A 365 -20.96 10.32 -3.37
N LEU A 366 -21.03 8.98 -3.39
CA LEU A 366 -22.01 8.25 -2.58
C LEU A 366 -21.81 8.54 -1.09
N PHE A 367 -20.56 8.55 -0.59
CA PHE A 367 -20.27 8.89 0.81
C PHE A 367 -20.72 10.30 1.16
N ARG A 368 -20.47 11.28 0.30
CA ARG A 368 -20.95 12.66 0.51
C ARG A 368 -22.47 12.75 0.52
N MET A 369 -23.16 11.95 -0.28
CA MET A 369 -24.62 11.90 -0.26
C MET A 369 -25.12 11.28 1.04
N ILE A 370 -24.51 10.21 1.54
CA ILE A 370 -24.84 9.62 2.85
C ILE A 370 -24.53 10.61 3.99
N ALA A 371 -23.45 11.38 3.87
CA ALA A 371 -23.10 12.43 4.85
C ALA A 371 -24.01 13.67 4.77
N GLY A 372 -24.86 13.79 3.73
CA GLY A 372 -25.75 14.94 3.53
C GLY A 372 -25.05 16.17 2.93
N GLU A 373 -23.83 16.01 2.42
CA GLU A 373 -23.05 17.07 1.76
C GLU A 373 -23.43 17.24 0.29
N GLU A 374 -23.99 16.18 -0.32
CA GLU A 374 -24.49 16.14 -1.68
C GLU A 374 -25.91 15.58 -1.73
N THR A 375 -26.67 15.93 -2.75
CA THR A 375 -28.03 15.41 -3.00
C THR A 375 -28.05 14.54 -4.24
N PRO A 376 -28.85 13.46 -4.27
CA PRO A 376 -29.08 12.70 -5.50
C PRO A 376 -29.80 13.56 -6.55
N ASP A 377 -29.54 13.27 -7.84
CA ASP A 377 -30.25 13.93 -8.95
C ASP A 377 -31.65 13.30 -9.16
N SER A 378 -31.79 12.01 -8.83
CA SER A 378 -33.06 11.28 -8.80
C SER A 378 -33.03 10.12 -7.81
N GLY A 379 -34.22 9.59 -7.47
CA GLY A 379 -34.35 8.53 -6.49
C GLY A 379 -34.42 9.04 -5.05
N ASP A 380 -34.45 8.11 -4.09
CA ASP A 380 -34.57 8.41 -2.66
C ASP A 380 -33.45 7.75 -1.87
N LEU A 381 -32.71 8.53 -1.07
CA LEU A 381 -31.68 8.07 -0.15
C LEU A 381 -32.13 8.35 1.27
N ARG A 382 -32.54 7.31 1.98
CA ARG A 382 -33.05 7.40 3.35
C ARG A 382 -32.01 6.96 4.36
N ILE A 383 -31.76 7.80 5.34
CA ILE A 383 -30.91 7.52 6.51
C ILE A 383 -31.84 7.38 7.71
N GLY A 384 -31.68 6.32 8.49
CA GLY A 384 -32.49 6.05 9.66
C GLY A 384 -32.31 7.08 10.78
N ASP A 385 -33.38 7.41 11.50
CA ASP A 385 -33.39 8.43 12.56
C ASP A 385 -32.43 8.12 13.73
N THR A 386 -32.07 6.85 13.90
CA THR A 386 -31.14 6.40 14.97
C THR A 386 -29.69 6.36 14.52
N VAL A 387 -29.41 6.69 13.25
CA VAL A 387 -28.05 6.66 12.68
C VAL A 387 -27.26 7.85 13.21
N GLN A 388 -26.08 7.53 13.73
CA GLN A 388 -25.04 8.50 14.05
C GLN A 388 -23.83 8.17 13.19
N LEU A 389 -23.58 9.01 12.18
CA LEU A 389 -22.48 8.80 11.25
C LEU A 389 -21.14 9.16 11.89
N GLY A 390 -20.18 8.23 11.82
CA GLY A 390 -18.76 8.50 11.96
C GLY A 390 -18.15 8.59 10.56
N TYR A 391 -17.93 9.81 10.07
CA TYR A 391 -17.37 10.04 8.74
C TYR A 391 -16.05 10.79 8.82
N VAL A 392 -15.07 10.34 8.06
CA VAL A 392 -13.83 11.08 7.80
C VAL A 392 -13.67 11.19 6.31
N ASP A 393 -13.73 12.42 5.84
CA ASP A 393 -13.40 12.79 4.46
C ASP A 393 -11.90 12.58 4.19
N GLN A 394 -11.57 12.16 2.97
CA GLN A 394 -10.19 12.11 2.44
C GLN A 394 -9.49 13.47 2.48
N SER A 395 -10.22 14.58 2.61
CA SER A 395 -9.62 15.90 2.69
C SER A 395 -8.81 16.00 4.00
N ARG A 396 -7.51 15.82 3.87
CA ARG A 396 -6.48 15.99 4.93
C ARG A 396 -6.49 17.38 5.58
N ALA A 397 -7.43 18.24 5.19
CA ALA A 397 -7.58 19.62 5.60
C ALA A 397 -8.07 19.80 7.06
N SER A 398 -8.58 18.74 7.72
CA SER A 398 -9.14 18.83 9.07
C SER A 398 -8.11 18.72 10.20
N LEU A 399 -6.82 18.50 9.90
CA LEU A 399 -5.77 18.42 10.90
C LEU A 399 -5.02 19.75 11.02
N ASP A 400 -4.82 20.23 12.26
CA ASP A 400 -3.98 21.41 12.51
C ASP A 400 -2.48 21.04 12.40
N PRO A 401 -1.73 21.55 11.38
CA PRO A 401 -0.32 21.23 11.20
C PRO A 401 0.57 21.63 12.38
N LYS A 402 0.14 22.59 13.19
CA LYS A 402 0.88 23.10 14.35
C LYS A 402 0.59 22.32 15.63
N SER A 403 -0.51 21.58 15.67
CA SER A 403 -0.89 20.75 16.81
C SER A 403 0.04 19.55 16.93
N THR A 404 0.28 19.07 18.16
CA THR A 404 0.97 17.78 18.36
C THR A 404 0.01 16.64 18.11
N VAL A 405 0.52 15.46 17.74
CA VAL A 405 -0.27 14.24 17.52
C VAL A 405 -1.20 13.97 18.71
N TRP A 406 -0.64 13.96 19.92
CA TRP A 406 -1.45 13.76 21.12
C TRP A 406 -2.56 14.80 21.28
N LYS A 407 -2.25 16.09 21.11
CA LYS A 407 -3.24 17.16 21.24
C LYS A 407 -4.31 17.09 20.16
N GLU A 408 -3.92 16.73 18.95
CA GLU A 408 -4.84 16.59 17.81
C GLU A 408 -5.84 15.43 18.02
N ILE A 409 -5.38 14.29 18.54
CA ILE A 409 -6.23 13.13 18.83
C ILE A 409 -7.07 13.35 20.10
N SER A 410 -6.44 13.83 21.18
CA SER A 410 -7.10 13.94 22.49
C SER A 410 -7.96 15.20 22.64
N GLY A 411 -7.72 16.25 21.85
CA GLY A 411 -8.23 17.59 22.10
C GLY A 411 -7.57 18.27 23.31
N GLY A 412 -6.38 17.75 23.72
CA GLY A 412 -5.64 18.26 24.89
C GLY A 412 -6.13 17.71 26.23
N GLN A 413 -7.01 16.72 26.22
CA GLN A 413 -7.54 16.07 27.43
C GLN A 413 -6.67 14.88 27.82
N ASP A 414 -6.35 14.71 29.11
CA ASP A 414 -5.59 13.56 29.62
C ASP A 414 -6.41 12.28 29.62
N VAL A 415 -7.72 12.40 29.78
CA VAL A 415 -8.70 11.30 29.74
C VAL A 415 -9.71 11.56 28.64
N ILE A 416 -9.98 10.56 27.83
CA ILE A 416 -11.00 10.57 26.78
C ILE A 416 -12.08 9.53 27.07
N LEU A 417 -13.30 9.83 26.66
CA LEU A 417 -14.43 8.92 26.75
C LEU A 417 -14.52 8.14 25.42
N LEU A 418 -14.43 6.80 25.50
CA LEU A 418 -14.74 5.89 24.40
C LEU A 418 -16.05 5.17 24.75
N GLY A 419 -17.15 5.68 24.23
CA GLY A 419 -18.47 5.24 24.65
C GLY A 419 -18.69 5.51 26.14
N LYS A 420 -18.76 4.47 26.98
CA LYS A 420 -18.93 4.57 28.44
C LYS A 420 -17.63 4.36 29.22
N LYS A 421 -16.51 4.11 28.55
CA LYS A 421 -15.20 3.85 29.19
C LYS A 421 -14.32 5.10 29.18
N GLU A 422 -13.76 5.43 30.33
CA GLU A 422 -12.69 6.42 30.44
C GLU A 422 -11.34 5.77 30.14
N ILE A 423 -10.57 6.34 29.21
CA ILE A 423 -9.27 5.85 28.78
C ILE A 423 -8.26 6.99 28.82
N ASN A 424 -7.06 6.69 29.28
CA ASN A 424 -5.95 7.64 29.22
C ASN A 424 -5.65 7.98 27.75
N SER A 425 -5.63 9.26 27.40
CA SER A 425 -5.48 9.73 26.03
C SER A 425 -4.14 9.36 25.40
N ARG A 426 -3.07 9.26 26.19
CA ARG A 426 -1.76 8.84 25.70
C ARG A 426 -1.73 7.34 25.38
N GLN A 427 -2.44 6.54 26.17
CA GLN A 427 -2.64 5.12 25.90
C GLN A 427 -3.45 4.94 24.62
N TYR A 428 -4.55 5.68 24.45
CA TYR A 428 -5.34 5.66 23.22
C TYR A 428 -4.50 6.04 21.99
N THR A 429 -3.70 7.10 22.09
CA THR A 429 -2.80 7.54 21.03
C THR A 429 -1.75 6.45 20.68
N SER A 430 -1.32 5.67 21.67
CA SER A 430 -0.37 4.57 21.45
C SER A 430 -0.96 3.38 20.67
N TRP A 431 -2.28 3.17 20.69
CA TRP A 431 -2.96 2.16 19.88
C TRP A 431 -2.77 2.38 18.37
N PHE A 432 -2.58 3.63 17.95
CA PHE A 432 -2.31 4.02 16.57
C PHE A 432 -0.81 4.14 16.27
N ASN A 433 0.01 3.44 17.05
CA ASN A 433 1.47 3.38 16.91
C ASN A 433 2.20 4.73 17.06
N PHE A 434 1.64 5.66 17.88
CA PHE A 434 2.34 6.87 18.31
C PHE A 434 2.79 6.71 19.76
N ARG A 435 4.11 6.53 19.99
CA ARG A 435 4.68 6.23 21.31
C ARG A 435 5.66 7.28 21.76
N GLY A 436 5.73 7.50 23.05
CA GLY A 436 6.73 8.38 23.67
C GLY A 436 6.85 9.73 22.97
N GLY A 437 7.99 10.01 22.37
CA GLY A 437 8.28 11.26 21.67
C GLY A 437 7.43 11.50 20.42
N ASP A 438 6.91 10.45 19.77
CA ASP A 438 6.10 10.60 18.56
C ASP A 438 4.78 11.33 18.84
N GLN A 439 4.24 11.19 20.05
CA GLN A 439 3.03 11.91 20.48
C GLN A 439 3.21 13.42 20.53
N GLN A 440 4.46 13.88 20.63
CA GLN A 440 4.80 15.31 20.69
C GLN A 440 5.19 15.88 19.32
N LYS A 441 5.29 15.05 18.28
CA LYS A 441 5.59 15.53 16.92
C LYS A 441 4.47 16.45 16.42
N PRO A 442 4.79 17.58 15.78
CA PRO A 442 3.80 18.39 15.07
C PRO A 442 3.19 17.58 13.91
N VAL A 443 1.87 17.67 13.75
CA VAL A 443 1.12 16.99 12.67
C VAL A 443 1.65 17.34 11.28
N GLY A 444 2.08 18.59 11.07
CA GLY A 444 2.65 19.03 9.81
C GLY A 444 3.97 18.33 9.41
N LYS A 445 4.67 17.69 10.37
CA LYS A 445 5.92 16.93 10.13
C LYS A 445 5.68 15.42 9.95
N LEU A 446 4.44 14.99 9.99
CA LEU A 446 4.09 13.58 9.82
C LEU A 446 4.13 13.18 8.34
N SER A 447 4.49 11.92 8.09
CA SER A 447 4.29 11.28 6.78
C SER A 447 2.80 11.15 6.44
N GLY A 448 2.48 10.82 5.18
CA GLY A 448 1.11 10.55 4.75
C GLY A 448 0.42 9.51 5.63
N GLY A 449 1.06 8.37 5.83
CA GLY A 449 0.52 7.28 6.65
C GLY A 449 0.39 7.61 8.13
N GLU A 450 1.33 8.40 8.70
CA GLU A 450 1.18 8.88 10.07
C GLU A 450 -0.02 9.81 10.20
N ARG A 451 -0.28 10.68 9.21
CA ARG A 451 -1.47 11.55 9.19
C ARG A 451 -2.76 10.75 9.07
N ASN A 452 -2.79 9.71 8.23
CA ASN A 452 -3.96 8.82 8.12
C ASN A 452 -4.28 8.14 9.46
N ARG A 453 -3.26 7.67 10.19
CA ARG A 453 -3.48 7.10 11.54
C ARG A 453 -4.03 8.13 12.53
N VAL A 454 -3.62 9.39 12.46
CA VAL A 454 -4.19 10.47 13.29
C VAL A 454 -5.67 10.71 12.94
N HIS A 455 -6.01 10.75 11.65
CA HIS A 455 -7.39 10.86 11.19
C HIS A 455 -8.24 9.71 11.68
N LEU A 456 -7.78 8.48 11.49
CA LEU A 456 -8.47 7.27 11.95
C LEU A 456 -8.71 7.31 13.47
N ALA A 457 -7.69 7.70 14.24
CA ALA A 457 -7.82 7.83 15.69
C ALA A 457 -8.87 8.89 16.10
N LYS A 458 -8.89 10.04 15.44
CA LYS A 458 -9.90 11.08 15.70
C LYS A 458 -11.32 10.60 15.41
N MET A 459 -11.51 9.95 14.27
CA MET A 459 -12.79 9.42 13.85
C MET A 459 -13.31 8.36 14.83
N LEU A 460 -12.51 7.33 15.11
CA LEU A 460 -12.92 6.25 15.99
C LEU A 460 -13.21 6.75 17.42
N LYS A 461 -12.51 7.82 17.85
CA LYS A 461 -12.82 8.50 19.12
C LYS A 461 -14.19 9.18 19.12
N SER A 462 -14.59 9.80 18.00
CA SER A 462 -15.87 10.54 17.93
C SER A 462 -17.08 9.65 18.17
N GLY A 463 -16.92 8.35 17.96
CA GLY A 463 -18.01 7.38 18.07
C GLY A 463 -18.98 7.49 16.89
N GLY A 464 -19.91 6.59 16.85
CA GLY A 464 -20.93 6.48 15.82
C GLY A 464 -21.44 5.06 15.79
N ASN A 465 -22.60 4.84 15.21
CA ASN A 465 -23.13 3.48 15.00
C ASN A 465 -23.10 3.08 13.52
N VAL A 466 -22.75 4.02 12.63
CA VAL A 466 -22.45 3.76 11.21
C VAL A 466 -21.15 4.50 10.86
N LEU A 467 -20.14 3.75 10.45
CA LEU A 467 -18.83 4.27 10.07
C LEU A 467 -18.71 4.36 8.55
N LEU A 468 -18.33 5.51 8.03
CA LEU A 468 -17.97 5.71 6.63
C LEU A 468 -16.45 5.88 6.52
N LEU A 469 -15.78 4.88 5.96
CA LEU A 469 -14.33 4.80 5.86
C LEU A 469 -13.91 4.92 4.39
N ASP A 470 -13.29 6.03 4.02
CA ASP A 470 -12.79 6.24 2.65
C ASP A 470 -11.29 5.97 2.61
N GLU A 471 -10.89 4.86 1.98
CA GLU A 471 -9.52 4.35 1.85
C GLU A 471 -8.76 4.28 3.19
N PRO A 472 -9.32 3.67 4.24
CA PRO A 472 -8.69 3.61 5.55
C PRO A 472 -7.43 2.73 5.57
N THR A 473 -7.28 1.86 4.59
CA THR A 473 -6.18 0.89 4.47
C THR A 473 -4.91 1.50 3.91
N ASN A 474 -5.01 2.65 3.20
CA ASN A 474 -3.86 3.29 2.57
C ASN A 474 -2.80 3.71 3.60
N ASP A 475 -1.54 3.39 3.31
CA ASP A 475 -0.37 3.74 4.12
C ASP A 475 -0.37 3.14 5.55
N LEU A 476 -1.27 2.20 5.89
CA LEU A 476 -1.22 1.46 7.15
C LEU A 476 -0.26 0.27 7.02
N ASP A 477 0.53 0.02 8.05
CA ASP A 477 1.32 -1.21 8.12
C ASP A 477 0.44 -2.44 8.45
N VAL A 478 0.95 -3.63 8.15
CA VAL A 478 0.20 -4.90 8.29
C VAL A 478 -0.35 -5.12 9.70
N ASP A 479 0.39 -4.71 10.74
CA ASP A 479 -0.06 -4.91 12.13
C ASP A 479 -1.19 -3.95 12.48
N THR A 480 -1.15 -2.70 12.00
CA THR A 480 -2.23 -1.72 12.15
C THR A 480 -3.48 -2.11 11.33
N LEU A 481 -3.29 -2.64 10.11
CA LEU A 481 -4.38 -3.16 9.28
C LEU A 481 -5.13 -4.29 10.00
N ARG A 482 -4.40 -5.25 10.58
CA ARG A 482 -5.01 -6.35 11.34
C ARG A 482 -5.79 -5.86 12.55
N ALA A 483 -5.22 -4.91 13.30
CA ALA A 483 -5.92 -4.33 14.44
C ALA A 483 -7.21 -3.61 14.02
N LEU A 484 -7.22 -2.96 12.84
CA LEU A 484 -8.42 -2.34 12.29
C LEU A 484 -9.46 -3.39 11.86
N GLU A 485 -9.03 -4.47 11.20
CA GLU A 485 -9.90 -5.60 10.84
C GLU A 485 -10.58 -6.20 12.07
N GLU A 486 -9.80 -6.54 13.11
CA GLU A 486 -10.32 -7.08 14.36
C GLU A 486 -11.29 -6.11 15.03
N ALA A 487 -10.97 -4.81 15.05
CA ALA A 487 -11.83 -3.79 15.62
C ALA A 487 -13.17 -3.63 14.88
N LEU A 488 -13.18 -3.77 13.54
CA LEU A 488 -14.40 -3.72 12.74
C LEU A 488 -15.25 -4.98 12.90
N LEU A 489 -14.64 -6.17 13.01
CA LEU A 489 -15.34 -7.42 13.28
C LEU A 489 -16.02 -7.42 14.66
N ASP A 490 -15.40 -6.76 15.65
CA ASP A 490 -15.95 -6.61 17.00
C ASP A 490 -16.94 -5.43 17.11
N PHE A 491 -17.07 -4.62 16.06
CA PHE A 491 -17.93 -3.43 16.09
C PHE A 491 -19.42 -3.79 16.02
N ALA A 492 -20.20 -3.36 17.00
CA ALA A 492 -21.63 -3.65 17.08
C ALA A 492 -22.51 -2.79 16.15
N GLY A 493 -21.94 -1.86 15.40
CA GLY A 493 -22.62 -1.00 14.42
C GLY A 493 -22.47 -1.52 13.00
N CYS A 494 -22.68 -0.62 12.02
CA CYS A 494 -22.45 -0.89 10.61
C CYS A 494 -21.22 -0.12 10.10
N ALA A 495 -20.54 -0.64 9.10
CA ALA A 495 -19.47 0.07 8.41
C ALA A 495 -19.67 0.02 6.90
N VAL A 496 -19.38 1.15 6.23
CA VAL A 496 -19.26 1.21 4.77
C VAL A 496 -17.83 1.65 4.47
N VAL A 497 -17.09 0.81 3.76
CA VAL A 497 -15.65 0.96 3.58
C VAL A 497 -15.33 1.02 2.09
N ILE A 498 -14.86 2.16 1.60
CA ILE A 498 -14.24 2.24 0.28
C ILE A 498 -12.80 1.78 0.45
N THR A 499 -12.39 0.74 -0.24
CA THR A 499 -11.01 0.28 -0.26
C THR A 499 -10.68 -0.54 -1.49
N HIS A 500 -9.41 -0.53 -1.88
CA HIS A 500 -8.85 -1.39 -2.91
C HIS A 500 -8.12 -2.62 -2.34
N ASP A 501 -8.02 -2.72 -1.00
CA ASP A 501 -7.44 -3.87 -0.31
C ASP A 501 -8.43 -5.06 -0.31
N ARG A 502 -8.24 -5.95 -1.27
CA ARG A 502 -9.07 -7.14 -1.47
C ARG A 502 -9.01 -8.09 -0.27
N TRP A 503 -7.84 -8.25 0.33
CA TRP A 503 -7.63 -9.08 1.52
C TRP A 503 -8.41 -8.57 2.74
N PHE A 504 -8.43 -7.25 2.89
CA PHE A 504 -9.24 -6.62 3.93
C PHE A 504 -10.74 -6.91 3.71
N LEU A 505 -11.21 -6.80 2.46
CA LEU A 505 -12.61 -7.06 2.13
C LEU A 505 -13.00 -8.52 2.36
N ASP A 506 -12.13 -9.49 2.04
CA ASP A 506 -12.39 -10.92 2.31
C ASP A 506 -12.52 -11.22 3.80
N ARG A 507 -11.84 -10.47 4.64
CA ARG A 507 -11.88 -10.70 6.09
C ARG A 507 -13.04 -10.02 6.79
N VAL A 508 -13.48 -8.86 6.30
CA VAL A 508 -14.43 -8.03 7.07
C VAL A 508 -15.74 -7.79 6.35
N ALA A 509 -15.77 -7.79 5.01
CA ALA A 509 -17.00 -7.46 4.28
C ALA A 509 -18.04 -8.58 4.37
N THR A 510 -19.28 -8.18 4.59
CA THR A 510 -20.45 -9.04 4.51
C THR A 510 -21.22 -8.83 3.22
N HIS A 511 -20.99 -7.67 2.59
CA HIS A 511 -21.61 -7.27 1.33
C HIS A 511 -20.62 -6.45 0.51
N ILE A 512 -20.74 -6.53 -0.81
CA ILE A 512 -19.97 -5.72 -1.77
C ILE A 512 -20.93 -4.82 -2.55
N LEU A 513 -20.58 -3.54 -2.64
CA LEU A 513 -21.19 -2.57 -3.52
C LEU A 513 -20.19 -2.23 -4.62
N ALA A 514 -20.36 -2.85 -5.79
CA ALA A 514 -19.40 -2.76 -6.90
C ALA A 514 -19.85 -1.72 -7.92
N PHE A 515 -19.04 -0.67 -8.11
CA PHE A 515 -19.15 0.27 -9.21
C PHE A 515 -18.41 -0.30 -10.41
N GLU A 516 -19.14 -0.79 -11.42
CA GLU A 516 -18.57 -1.63 -12.49
C GLU A 516 -18.21 -0.85 -13.77
N GLY A 517 -18.37 0.46 -13.77
CA GLY A 517 -18.33 1.27 -14.99
C GLY A 517 -19.70 1.32 -15.68
N ASP A 518 -19.78 1.98 -16.85
CA ASP A 518 -21.03 2.19 -17.62
C ASP A 518 -22.22 2.68 -16.78
N SER A 519 -21.91 3.39 -15.68
CA SER A 519 -22.88 3.92 -14.70
C SER A 519 -23.68 2.82 -13.97
N GLN A 520 -23.21 1.59 -13.96
CA GLN A 520 -23.83 0.45 -13.28
C GLN A 520 -23.20 0.23 -11.91
N VAL A 521 -24.06 -0.14 -10.93
CA VAL A 521 -23.62 -0.53 -9.59
C VAL A 521 -24.32 -1.83 -9.19
N THR A 522 -23.54 -2.81 -8.74
CA THR A 522 -24.04 -4.11 -8.32
C THR A 522 -23.98 -4.22 -6.80
N TRP A 523 -25.10 -4.60 -6.18
CA TRP A 523 -25.18 -5.00 -4.79
C TRP A 523 -25.04 -6.52 -4.68
N PHE A 524 -24.05 -6.99 -3.93
CA PHE A 524 -23.75 -8.41 -3.78
C PHE A 524 -23.65 -8.77 -2.29
N GLU A 525 -24.28 -9.87 -1.88
CA GLU A 525 -24.16 -10.41 -0.53
C GLU A 525 -23.03 -11.43 -0.50
N GLY A 526 -21.96 -11.13 0.22
CA GLY A 526 -20.74 -11.93 0.30
C GLY A 526 -19.50 -11.07 0.42
N ASP A 527 -18.33 -11.73 0.48
CA ASP A 527 -17.01 -11.10 0.50
C ASP A 527 -16.45 -10.83 -0.90
N TRP A 528 -15.20 -10.36 -0.97
CA TRP A 528 -14.55 -10.08 -2.26
C TRP A 528 -14.31 -11.35 -3.08
N ALA A 529 -13.88 -12.46 -2.48
CA ALA A 529 -13.57 -13.69 -3.20
C ALA A 529 -14.85 -14.29 -3.83
N GLU A 530 -15.95 -14.32 -3.08
CA GLU A 530 -17.25 -14.77 -3.57
C GLU A 530 -17.78 -13.87 -4.70
N TYR A 531 -17.62 -12.54 -4.57
CA TYR A 531 -17.97 -11.60 -5.64
C TYR A 531 -17.12 -11.83 -6.90
N ALA A 532 -15.81 -12.00 -6.76
CA ALA A 532 -14.91 -12.21 -7.89
C ALA A 532 -15.22 -13.53 -8.62
N ASP A 533 -15.55 -14.59 -7.90
CA ASP A 533 -15.95 -15.86 -8.48
C ASP A 533 -17.30 -15.74 -9.19
N TRP A 534 -18.28 -15.06 -8.60
CA TRP A 534 -19.55 -14.77 -9.25
C TRP A 534 -19.38 -13.98 -10.56
N VAL A 535 -18.50 -12.96 -10.59
CA VAL A 535 -18.21 -12.19 -11.81
C VAL A 535 -17.58 -13.09 -12.88
N ARG A 536 -16.61 -13.95 -12.52
CA ARG A 536 -15.97 -14.90 -13.47
C ARG A 536 -16.97 -15.87 -14.06
N GLU A 537 -17.90 -16.40 -13.25
CA GLU A 537 -18.93 -17.35 -13.68
C GLU A 537 -19.98 -16.70 -14.57
N THR A 538 -20.41 -15.48 -14.26
CA THR A 538 -21.53 -14.82 -14.95
C THR A 538 -21.11 -14.01 -16.18
N ARG A 539 -19.88 -13.44 -16.17
CA ARG A 539 -19.39 -12.51 -17.19
C ARG A 539 -18.11 -12.96 -17.89
N GLY A 540 -17.53 -14.07 -17.45
CA GLY A 540 -16.30 -14.63 -17.99
C GLY A 540 -15.03 -14.13 -17.26
N PRO A 541 -13.90 -14.85 -17.49
CA PRO A 541 -12.63 -14.58 -16.77
C PRO A 541 -12.01 -13.21 -17.08
N GLU A 542 -12.34 -12.61 -18.22
CA GLU A 542 -11.81 -11.31 -18.64
C GLU A 542 -12.55 -10.12 -18.00
N ALA A 543 -13.68 -10.37 -17.33
CA ALA A 543 -14.51 -9.30 -16.77
C ALA A 543 -13.86 -8.56 -15.58
N LEU A 544 -12.82 -9.14 -14.98
CA LEU A 544 -12.01 -8.51 -13.93
C LEU A 544 -10.72 -7.86 -14.48
N GLU A 545 -10.49 -7.91 -15.79
CA GLU A 545 -9.35 -7.24 -16.41
C GLU A 545 -9.63 -5.74 -16.59
N PRO A 546 -8.62 -4.87 -16.46
CA PRO A 546 -8.81 -3.44 -16.61
C PRO A 546 -9.28 -3.09 -18.03
N HIS A 547 -10.37 -2.38 -18.10
CA HIS A 547 -10.92 -1.85 -19.34
C HIS A 547 -11.22 -0.36 -19.22
N ARG A 548 -11.20 0.35 -20.32
CA ARG A 548 -11.47 1.79 -20.33
C ARG A 548 -12.92 2.04 -19.92
N ILE A 549 -13.11 2.80 -18.83
CA ILE A 549 -14.45 3.14 -18.35
C ILE A 549 -15.15 4.02 -19.36
N LYS A 550 -16.35 3.62 -19.76
CA LYS A 550 -17.27 4.43 -20.55
C LYS A 550 -18.36 4.93 -19.62
N TYR A 551 -18.56 6.24 -19.56
CA TYR A 551 -19.68 6.82 -18.84
C TYR A 551 -20.82 7.09 -19.82
N LYS A 552 -22.05 6.80 -19.40
CA LYS A 552 -23.22 7.20 -20.17
C LYS A 552 -23.32 8.72 -20.19
N PRO A 553 -23.66 9.34 -21.33
CA PRO A 553 -23.94 10.76 -21.37
C PRO A 553 -25.19 11.08 -20.54
N LEU A 554 -25.11 12.15 -19.74
CA LEU A 554 -26.26 12.62 -18.96
C LEU A 554 -27.27 13.23 -19.92
N ILE A 555 -28.35 12.53 -20.24
CA ILE A 555 -29.47 13.06 -21.00
C ILE A 555 -30.33 13.86 -20.03
N ARG A 556 -30.19 15.19 -20.05
CA ARG A 556 -31.11 16.07 -19.30
C ARG A 556 -32.44 16.09 -20.04
N ALA A 557 -33.51 15.63 -19.35
CA ALA A 557 -34.86 15.71 -19.86
C ALA A 557 -35.36 17.17 -19.90
#